data_5b1a7de35125074456cabb4c4b689dbb
#
_entry.id   5b1a7de35125074456cabb4c4b689dbb
#
_cell.length_a   1.000
_cell.length_b   1.000
_cell.length_c   1.000
_cell.angle_alpha   90.00
_cell.angle_beta   90.00
_cell.angle_gamma   90.00
#
_symmetry.space_group_name_H-M   'P 1'
#
loop_
_entity.id
_entity.type
_entity.pdbx_description
1 polymer ?
#
loop_
_entity_poly.entity_id
_entity_poly.type
_entity_poly.pdbx_seq_one_letter_code
_entity_poly.pdbx_strand_id
1 'polypeptide(L)'
;VGSEMCIRDSDIDAYTMENVFFVPEEARWNTIADAAHTPEIGIVLDNAMKAIEADNKKLKNVLPKNYANPDLDKQVLGDVVDIFTNSIDMSKTGIDEDLLGRTYEYFIARFAEKEGAGGGEFYTPSSVVRTLVEILKPYENCRVYDPACGSGGMFVQSAKFIEAHNGNRSAISVYGQEANADTWKMAKMNMAIRGIDADFGPYQADTFTKDLHPTLKADFILANPPFNYHPWNQEKLLSDGRWKYGVPPASNANYAWIQHMIYHLSPNGKIGLV
;
A
#
# COMPACT_ATOMS: atom_id res chain seq x y z
N VAL A 1 14.84 -1.58 34.99
CA VAL A 1 13.70 -1.28 34.13
C VAL A 1 14.05 -0.19 33.12
N GLY A 2 14.76 0.90 33.53
CA GLY A 2 15.12 2.00 32.62
C GLY A 2 16.21 1.65 31.58
N SER A 3 17.16 0.77 31.89
CA SER A 3 18.26 0.40 31.00
C SER A 3 17.88 -0.56 29.90
N GLU A 4 16.94 -1.46 30.14
CA GLU A 4 16.46 -2.40 29.12
C GLU A 4 15.57 -1.73 28.07
N MET A 5 14.81 -0.69 28.46
CA MET A 5 14.01 0.10 27.51
C MET A 5 14.91 0.91 26.56
N CYS A 6 16.01 1.49 27.05
CA CYS A 6 16.96 2.23 26.21
C CYS A 6 17.73 1.32 25.22
N ILE A 7 18.02 0.08 25.58
CA ILE A 7 18.71 -0.87 24.69
C ILE A 7 17.77 -1.33 23.57
N ARG A 8 16.49 -1.58 23.87
CA ARG A 8 15.48 -1.92 22.83
C ARG A 8 15.24 -0.78 21.84
N ASP A 9 15.23 0.47 22.30
CA ASP A 9 14.97 1.64 21.45
C ASP A 9 16.07 1.93 20.41
N SER A 10 17.26 1.35 20.56
CA SER A 10 18.39 1.50 19.64
C SER A 10 18.75 0.22 18.86
N ASP A 11 18.04 -0.88 19.12
CA ASP A 11 18.31 -2.18 18.49
C ASP A 11 17.41 -2.39 17.26
N ILE A 12 17.96 -2.11 16.07
CA ILE A 12 17.28 -2.27 14.79
C ILE A 12 16.80 -3.72 14.56
N ASP A 13 17.55 -4.71 15.07
CA ASP A 13 17.21 -6.11 14.90
C ASP A 13 15.94 -6.47 15.68
N ALA A 14 15.74 -5.87 16.86
CA ALA A 14 14.52 -6.04 17.64
C ALA A 14 13.27 -5.53 16.90
N TYR A 15 13.37 -4.37 16.23
CA TYR A 15 12.28 -3.86 15.39
C TYR A 15 12.00 -4.75 14.19
N THR A 16 13.04 -5.26 13.55
CA THR A 16 12.90 -6.16 12.39
C THR A 16 12.22 -7.49 12.77
N MET A 17 12.55 -8.04 13.96
CA MET A 17 11.93 -9.28 14.48
C MET A 17 10.43 -9.11 14.73
N GLU A 18 10.00 -7.94 15.17
CA GLU A 18 8.58 -7.62 15.40
C GLU A 18 7.87 -7.13 14.11
N ASN A 19 8.57 -7.14 12.96
CA ASN A 19 8.08 -6.60 11.68
C ASN A 19 7.62 -5.13 11.76
N VAL A 20 8.32 -4.32 12.55
CA VAL A 20 8.08 -2.89 12.76
C VAL A 20 9.23 -2.10 12.15
N PHE A 21 8.96 -0.89 11.66
CA PHE A 21 9.99 -0.01 11.11
C PHE A 21 10.78 0.68 12.23
N PHE A 22 12.09 0.72 12.07
CA PHE A 22 12.95 1.48 12.96
C PHE A 22 12.79 2.98 12.73
N VAL A 23 12.69 3.76 13.81
CA VAL A 23 12.61 5.22 13.77
C VAL A 23 13.84 5.79 14.48
N PRO A 24 14.81 6.36 13.73
CA PRO A 24 15.99 6.97 14.32
C PRO A 24 15.63 8.17 15.20
N GLU A 25 16.51 8.52 16.13
CA GLU A 25 16.24 9.51 17.19
C GLU A 25 15.80 10.88 16.62
N GLU A 26 16.44 11.34 15.56
CA GLU A 26 16.12 12.59 14.88
C GLU A 26 14.76 12.59 14.18
N ALA A 27 14.16 11.42 13.94
CA ALA A 27 12.85 11.25 13.31
C ALA A 27 11.75 10.88 14.29
N ARG A 28 12.05 10.77 15.59
CA ARG A 28 11.06 10.44 16.62
C ARG A 28 10.04 11.55 16.79
N TRP A 29 8.85 11.15 17.20
CA TRP A 29 7.73 12.07 17.34
C TRP A 29 8.00 13.27 18.23
N ASN A 30 8.76 13.09 19.34
CA ASN A 30 9.12 14.19 20.24
C ASN A 30 9.91 15.29 19.52
N THR A 31 10.87 14.92 18.66
CA THR A 31 11.65 15.87 17.86
C THR A 31 10.76 16.66 16.90
N ILE A 32 9.76 16.01 16.30
CA ILE A 32 8.79 16.66 15.42
C ILE A 32 7.86 17.58 16.22
N ALA A 33 7.35 17.12 17.36
CA ALA A 33 6.44 17.87 18.23
C ALA A 33 7.11 19.13 18.78
N ASP A 34 8.37 19.07 19.20
CA ASP A 34 9.14 20.21 19.66
C ASP A 34 9.32 21.30 18.58
N ALA A 35 9.31 20.90 17.30
CA ALA A 35 9.43 21.80 16.16
C ALA A 35 8.07 22.28 15.59
N ALA A 36 6.95 21.81 16.11
CA ALA A 36 5.60 21.99 15.51
C ALA A 36 5.25 23.43 15.16
N HIS A 37 5.60 24.39 16.01
CA HIS A 37 5.31 25.82 15.83
C HIS A 37 6.52 26.65 15.38
N THR A 38 7.55 25.99 14.87
CA THR A 38 8.72 26.67 14.30
C THR A 38 8.58 26.83 12.78
N PRO A 39 9.24 27.86 12.18
CA PRO A 39 9.26 27.99 10.72
C PRO A 39 9.88 26.79 9.99
N GLU A 40 10.68 26.00 10.69
CA GLU A 40 11.45 24.85 10.20
C GLU A 40 10.64 23.55 10.20
N ILE A 41 9.40 23.51 10.69
CA ILE A 41 8.61 22.26 10.81
C ILE A 41 8.57 21.44 9.51
N GLY A 42 8.45 22.08 8.36
CA GLY A 42 8.45 21.37 7.07
C GLY A 42 9.80 20.70 6.78
N ILE A 43 10.91 21.35 7.14
CA ILE A 43 12.27 20.80 6.96
C ILE A 43 12.50 19.64 7.94
N VAL A 44 12.02 19.76 9.18
CA VAL A 44 12.11 18.72 10.19
C VAL A 44 11.36 17.47 9.73
N LEU A 45 10.13 17.62 9.21
CA LEU A 45 9.36 16.52 8.65
C LEU A 45 10.05 15.85 7.47
N ASP A 46 10.56 16.63 6.50
CA ASP A 46 11.28 16.09 5.34
C ASP A 46 12.54 15.32 5.76
N ASN A 47 13.28 15.81 6.74
CA ASN A 47 14.46 15.15 7.26
C ASN A 47 14.11 13.87 8.05
N ALA A 48 13.05 13.89 8.85
CA ALA A 48 12.55 12.70 9.52
C ALA A 48 12.16 11.59 8.54
N MET A 49 11.45 11.93 7.44
CA MET A 49 11.09 10.97 6.39
C MET A 49 12.32 10.40 5.70
N LYS A 50 13.35 11.23 5.42
CA LYS A 50 14.62 10.76 4.85
C LYS A 50 15.37 9.81 5.79
N ALA A 51 15.43 10.13 7.08
CA ALA A 51 16.09 9.31 8.08
C ALA A 51 15.40 7.94 8.23
N ILE A 52 14.07 7.92 8.33
CA ILE A 52 13.30 6.67 8.38
C ILE A 52 13.55 5.81 7.13
N GLU A 53 13.56 6.39 5.93
CA GLU A 53 13.84 5.63 4.70
C GLU A 53 15.28 5.10 4.63
N ALA A 54 16.26 5.81 5.19
CA ALA A 54 17.64 5.38 5.17
C ALA A 54 17.84 4.07 5.94
N ASP A 55 17.16 3.93 7.07
CA ASP A 55 17.25 2.75 7.92
C ASP A 55 16.27 1.63 7.55
N ASN A 56 15.25 1.94 6.72
CA ASN A 56 14.22 0.97 6.33
C ASN A 56 14.17 0.77 4.82
N LYS A 57 14.89 -0.20 4.29
CA LYS A 57 15.00 -0.48 2.85
C LYS A 57 13.64 -0.66 2.16
N LYS A 58 12.64 -1.22 2.84
CA LYS A 58 11.27 -1.43 2.31
C LYS A 58 10.54 -0.11 2.05
N LEU A 59 10.90 0.98 2.75
CA LEU A 59 10.30 2.31 2.60
C LEU A 59 11.06 3.22 1.62
N LYS A 60 12.13 2.76 1.01
CA LYS A 60 12.96 3.58 0.11
C LYS A 60 12.12 4.23 -1.00
N ASN A 61 12.17 5.56 -1.07
CA ASN A 61 11.43 6.42 -2.00
C ASN A 61 9.89 6.33 -1.89
N VAL A 62 9.37 5.92 -0.72
CA VAL A 62 7.93 5.78 -0.46
C VAL A 62 7.38 6.99 0.28
N LEU A 63 8.08 7.45 1.34
CA LEU A 63 7.58 8.50 2.21
C LEU A 63 7.61 9.88 1.50
N PRO A 64 6.58 10.72 1.72
CA PRO A 64 6.57 12.07 1.17
C PRO A 64 7.68 12.93 1.77
N LYS A 65 8.31 13.79 0.97
CA LYS A 65 9.41 14.67 1.35
C LYS A 65 9.25 16.05 0.71
N ASN A 66 8.06 16.62 0.85
CA ASN A 66 7.68 17.90 0.26
C ASN A 66 7.00 18.84 1.27
N TYR A 67 7.19 18.59 2.56
CA TYR A 67 6.62 19.43 3.63
C TYR A 67 7.32 20.79 3.75
N ALA A 68 8.56 20.90 3.27
CA ALA A 68 9.28 22.17 3.20
C ALA A 68 8.79 23.10 2.08
N ASN A 69 7.85 22.66 1.23
CA ASN A 69 7.29 23.48 0.15
C ASN A 69 6.78 24.83 0.70
N PRO A 70 7.17 25.99 0.09
CA PRO A 70 6.71 27.30 0.49
C PRO A 70 5.18 27.49 0.41
N ASP A 71 4.51 26.77 -0.50
CA ASP A 71 3.05 26.85 -0.68
C ASP A 71 2.27 26.15 0.45
N LEU A 72 2.96 25.36 1.28
CA LEU A 72 2.36 24.66 2.39
C LEU A 72 2.42 25.51 3.66
N ASP A 73 1.25 25.81 4.22
CA ASP A 73 1.13 26.62 5.43
C ASP A 73 1.76 25.90 6.65
N LYS A 74 2.80 26.50 7.21
CA LYS A 74 3.54 25.94 8.35
C LYS A 74 2.72 25.92 9.63
N GLN A 75 1.78 26.85 9.79
CA GLN A 75 0.89 26.84 10.94
C GLN A 75 -0.06 25.64 10.88
N VAL A 76 -0.64 25.36 9.71
CA VAL A 76 -1.48 24.18 9.50
C VAL A 76 -0.71 22.88 9.76
N LEU A 77 0.57 22.81 9.36
CA LEU A 77 1.42 21.67 9.69
C LEU A 77 1.60 21.49 11.22
N GLY A 78 1.89 22.59 11.93
CA GLY A 78 2.01 22.58 13.38
C GLY A 78 0.70 22.16 14.07
N ASP A 79 -0.43 22.68 13.64
CA ASP A 79 -1.75 22.33 14.17
C ASP A 79 -2.05 20.82 13.97
N VAL A 80 -1.68 20.25 12.83
CA VAL A 80 -1.81 18.81 12.57
C VAL A 80 -0.92 18.00 13.53
N VAL A 81 0.33 18.40 13.75
CA VAL A 81 1.22 17.76 14.71
C VAL A 81 0.63 17.81 16.12
N ASP A 82 0.05 18.93 16.51
CA ASP A 82 -0.60 19.09 17.83
C ASP A 82 -1.83 18.19 17.99
N ILE A 83 -2.64 18.02 16.94
CA ILE A 83 -3.79 17.09 16.99
C ILE A 83 -3.29 15.68 17.27
N PHE A 84 -2.26 15.21 16.57
CA PHE A 84 -1.71 13.88 16.81
C PHE A 84 -1.02 13.76 18.18
N THR A 85 -0.40 14.82 18.68
CA THR A 85 0.30 14.81 19.97
C THR A 85 -0.68 14.81 21.14
N ASN A 86 -1.73 15.65 21.08
CA ASN A 86 -2.58 15.95 22.22
C ASN A 86 -3.93 15.22 22.21
N SER A 87 -4.43 14.84 21.02
CA SER A 87 -5.77 14.24 20.88
C SER A 87 -5.75 12.74 20.66
N ILE A 88 -4.62 12.17 20.22
CA ILE A 88 -4.47 10.75 19.93
C ILE A 88 -3.39 10.16 20.85
N ASP A 89 -3.81 9.57 21.96
CA ASP A 89 -2.88 8.88 22.84
C ASP A 89 -2.50 7.50 22.28
N MET A 90 -1.44 7.47 21.50
CA MET A 90 -0.92 6.24 20.88
C MET A 90 -0.19 5.32 21.89
N SER A 91 -0.01 5.76 23.15
CA SER A 91 0.69 4.96 24.17
C SER A 91 -0.21 4.00 24.94
N LYS A 92 -1.53 4.13 24.81
CA LYS A 92 -2.48 3.25 25.52
C LYS A 92 -2.47 1.86 24.93
N THR A 93 -2.09 0.88 25.75
CA THR A 93 -2.34 -0.54 25.49
C THR A 93 -3.85 -0.75 25.30
N GLY A 94 -4.28 -1.15 24.10
CA GLY A 94 -5.70 -1.35 23.76
C GLY A 94 -6.26 -0.39 22.72
N ILE A 95 -5.44 0.52 22.14
CA ILE A 95 -5.79 1.12 20.87
C ILE A 95 -5.89 -0.04 19.87
N ASP A 96 -7.05 -0.15 19.24
CA ASP A 96 -7.28 -1.03 18.11
C ASP A 96 -6.10 -0.90 17.13
N GLU A 97 -5.32 -1.97 16.97
CA GLU A 97 -4.12 -2.00 16.11
C GLU A 97 -4.41 -1.51 14.68
N ASP A 98 -5.67 -1.54 14.28
CA ASP A 98 -6.13 -1.05 12.97
C ASP A 98 -6.60 0.43 13.00
N LEU A 99 -6.54 1.16 14.13
CA LEU A 99 -6.99 2.56 14.18
C LEU A 99 -6.25 3.42 13.15
N LEU A 100 -4.94 3.30 13.08
CA LEU A 100 -4.11 4.01 12.13
C LEU A 100 -4.44 3.60 10.69
N GLY A 101 -4.65 2.32 10.46
CA GLY A 101 -5.08 1.78 9.19
C GLY A 101 -6.46 2.29 8.75
N ARG A 102 -7.43 2.35 9.65
CA ARG A 102 -8.77 2.92 9.36
C ARG A 102 -8.72 4.41 9.07
N THR A 103 -7.89 5.14 9.81
CA THR A 103 -7.66 6.56 9.56
C THR A 103 -7.07 6.78 8.17
N TYR A 104 -6.09 5.96 7.78
CA TYR A 104 -5.49 6.00 6.45
C TYR A 104 -6.51 5.70 5.34
N GLU A 105 -7.33 4.66 5.49
CA GLU A 105 -8.42 4.34 4.56
C GLU A 105 -9.43 5.50 4.44
N TYR A 106 -9.78 6.13 5.55
CA TYR A 106 -10.68 7.29 5.53
C TYR A 106 -10.12 8.44 4.69
N PHE A 107 -8.83 8.77 4.85
CA PHE A 107 -8.20 9.82 4.06
C PHE A 107 -8.12 9.44 2.57
N ILE A 108 -7.74 8.21 2.23
CA ILE A 108 -7.72 7.75 0.83
C ILE A 108 -9.11 7.87 0.21
N ALA A 109 -10.16 7.43 0.91
CA ALA A 109 -11.54 7.54 0.43
C ALA A 109 -11.95 9.01 0.20
N ARG A 110 -11.57 9.93 1.10
CA ARG A 110 -11.84 11.36 0.96
C ARG A 110 -11.08 12.00 -0.20
N PHE A 111 -9.84 11.58 -0.45
CA PHE A 111 -9.09 12.01 -1.62
C PHE A 111 -9.75 11.52 -2.91
N ALA A 112 -10.16 10.26 -2.95
CA ALA A 112 -10.87 9.69 -4.11
C ALA A 112 -12.18 10.45 -4.41
N GLU A 113 -12.96 10.81 -3.39
CA GLU A 113 -14.17 11.63 -3.54
C GLU A 113 -13.86 13.00 -4.17
N LYS A 114 -12.75 13.65 -3.78
CA LYS A 114 -12.34 14.96 -4.32
C LYS A 114 -11.84 14.88 -5.76
N GLU A 115 -11.14 13.82 -6.12
CA GLU A 115 -10.66 13.56 -7.48
C GLU A 115 -11.81 13.20 -8.45
N GLY A 116 -13.00 12.90 -7.95
CA GLY A 116 -14.17 12.59 -8.76
C GLY A 116 -13.97 11.36 -9.65
N ALA A 117 -14.08 11.52 -10.97
CA ALA A 117 -13.93 10.40 -11.91
C ALA A 117 -12.56 9.72 -11.85
N GLY A 118 -11.48 10.48 -11.54
CA GLY A 118 -10.14 9.92 -11.37
C GLY A 118 -9.96 9.14 -10.06
N GLY A 119 -10.76 9.42 -9.04
CA GLY A 119 -10.67 8.75 -7.74
C GLY A 119 -10.97 7.25 -7.79
N GLY A 120 -11.87 6.84 -8.69
CA GLY A 120 -12.22 5.43 -8.90
C GLY A 120 -11.08 4.56 -9.45
N GLU A 121 -10.05 5.17 -10.02
CA GLU A 121 -8.88 4.45 -10.56
C GLU A 121 -7.95 3.92 -9.48
N PHE A 122 -7.96 4.50 -8.28
CA PHE A 122 -7.06 4.08 -7.20
C PHE A 122 -7.77 3.62 -5.92
N TYR A 123 -9.08 3.78 -5.82
CA TYR A 123 -9.85 3.40 -4.64
C TYR A 123 -11.09 2.57 -4.99
N THR A 124 -11.15 1.36 -4.48
CA THR A 124 -12.33 0.50 -4.54
C THR A 124 -13.04 0.53 -3.19
N PRO A 125 -14.35 0.83 -3.12
CA PRO A 125 -15.08 0.83 -1.86
C PRO A 125 -14.95 -0.48 -1.08
N SER A 126 -14.70 -0.38 0.22
CA SER A 126 -14.44 -1.55 1.07
C SER A 126 -15.57 -2.58 1.07
N SER A 127 -16.83 -2.16 0.85
CA SER A 127 -17.98 -3.07 0.72
C SER A 127 -17.89 -3.99 -0.50
N VAL A 128 -17.41 -3.47 -1.64
CA VAL A 128 -17.18 -4.24 -2.86
C VAL A 128 -16.06 -5.25 -2.64
N VAL A 129 -14.93 -4.77 -2.10
CA VAL A 129 -13.77 -5.63 -1.81
C VAL A 129 -14.13 -6.76 -0.83
N ARG A 130 -14.87 -6.45 0.24
CA ARG A 130 -15.35 -7.46 1.20
C ARG A 130 -16.21 -8.53 0.53
N THR A 131 -17.10 -8.13 -0.37
CA THR A 131 -17.94 -9.09 -1.11
C THR A 131 -17.07 -10.07 -1.92
N LEU A 132 -16.05 -9.58 -2.63
CA LEU A 132 -15.12 -10.43 -3.38
C LEU A 132 -14.37 -11.38 -2.45
N VAL A 133 -13.83 -10.86 -1.36
CA VAL A 133 -13.05 -11.65 -0.38
C VAL A 133 -13.89 -12.73 0.27
N GLU A 134 -15.15 -12.42 0.65
CA GLU A 134 -16.10 -13.40 1.22
C GLU A 134 -16.47 -14.52 0.23
N ILE A 135 -16.52 -14.22 -1.08
CA ILE A 135 -16.76 -15.23 -2.13
C ILE A 135 -15.51 -16.10 -2.34
N LEU A 136 -14.34 -15.49 -2.42
CA LEU A 136 -13.09 -16.19 -2.75
C LEU A 136 -12.50 -16.97 -1.59
N LYS A 137 -12.63 -16.43 -0.37
CA LYS A 137 -12.16 -17.00 0.90
C LYS A 137 -10.65 -17.29 0.88
N PRO A 138 -9.80 -16.25 0.82
CA PRO A 138 -8.36 -16.43 0.94
C PRO A 138 -8.01 -17.06 2.29
N TYR A 139 -6.92 -17.81 2.32
CA TYR A 139 -6.49 -18.55 3.48
C TYR A 139 -5.03 -18.25 3.83
N GLU A 140 -4.63 -18.61 5.02
CA GLU A 140 -3.27 -18.43 5.53
C GLU A 140 -2.22 -19.07 4.60
N ASN A 141 -1.11 -18.39 4.37
CA ASN A 141 -0.01 -18.77 3.47
C ASN A 141 -0.38 -18.78 1.97
N CYS A 142 -1.53 -18.24 1.57
CA CYS A 142 -1.84 -18.08 0.15
C CYS A 142 -1.09 -16.89 -0.47
N ARG A 143 -0.93 -16.96 -1.79
CA ARG A 143 -0.42 -15.85 -2.62
C ARG A 143 -1.58 -15.09 -3.22
N VAL A 144 -1.68 -13.81 -2.89
CA VAL A 144 -2.70 -12.91 -3.42
C VAL A 144 -2.05 -11.90 -4.35
N TYR A 145 -2.61 -11.73 -5.53
CA TYR A 145 -2.12 -10.81 -6.56
C TYR A 145 -3.20 -9.84 -7.02
N ASP A 146 -2.80 -8.60 -7.24
CA ASP A 146 -3.62 -7.58 -7.91
C ASP A 146 -2.75 -6.85 -8.95
N PRO A 147 -3.02 -7.01 -10.26
CA PRO A 147 -2.24 -6.40 -11.34
C PRO A 147 -2.50 -4.90 -11.53
N ALA A 148 -3.48 -4.33 -10.85
CA ALA A 148 -3.85 -2.91 -10.88
C ALA A 148 -4.27 -2.48 -9.48
N CYS A 149 -3.33 -2.62 -8.50
CA CYS A 149 -3.67 -2.72 -7.09
C CYS A 149 -4.16 -1.41 -6.46
N GLY A 150 -4.05 -0.29 -7.17
CA GLY A 150 -4.48 0.98 -6.62
C GLY A 150 -3.79 1.26 -5.28
N SER A 151 -4.57 1.64 -4.28
CA SER A 151 -4.09 1.85 -2.90
C SER A 151 -3.91 0.57 -2.06
N GLY A 152 -4.08 -0.61 -2.64
CA GLY A 152 -3.90 -1.90 -1.98
C GLY A 152 -5.10 -2.40 -1.16
N GLY A 153 -6.29 -1.87 -1.40
CA GLY A 153 -7.50 -2.21 -0.65
C GLY A 153 -7.86 -3.70 -0.69
N MET A 154 -7.61 -4.39 -1.81
CA MET A 154 -7.85 -5.84 -1.96
C MET A 154 -7.03 -6.65 -0.96
N PHE A 155 -5.77 -6.29 -0.74
CA PHE A 155 -4.86 -6.98 0.18
C PHE A 155 -5.26 -6.77 1.64
N VAL A 156 -5.64 -5.54 2.01
CA VAL A 156 -6.11 -5.22 3.36
C VAL A 156 -7.31 -6.07 3.75
N GLN A 157 -8.32 -6.16 2.89
CA GLN A 157 -9.51 -6.93 3.18
C GLN A 157 -9.23 -8.45 3.18
N SER A 158 -8.31 -8.91 2.33
CA SER A 158 -7.87 -10.33 2.35
C SER A 158 -7.18 -10.68 3.68
N ALA A 159 -6.30 -9.82 4.19
CA ALA A 159 -5.65 -10.01 5.49
C ALA A 159 -6.67 -9.97 6.65
N LYS A 160 -7.60 -9.02 6.64
CA LYS A 160 -8.69 -8.94 7.63
C LYS A 160 -9.61 -10.17 7.61
N PHE A 161 -9.89 -10.72 6.44
CA PHE A 161 -10.68 -11.95 6.31
C PHE A 161 -9.97 -13.13 6.97
N ILE A 162 -8.67 -13.31 6.71
CA ILE A 162 -7.86 -14.38 7.31
C ILE A 162 -7.86 -14.25 8.83
N GLU A 163 -7.64 -13.04 9.36
CA GLU A 163 -7.65 -12.74 10.79
C GLU A 163 -9.02 -13.05 11.44
N ALA A 164 -10.12 -12.64 10.80
CA ALA A 164 -11.48 -12.91 11.27
C ALA A 164 -11.83 -14.41 11.31
N HIS A 165 -11.08 -15.24 10.58
CA HIS A 165 -11.21 -16.70 10.55
C HIS A 165 -10.11 -17.42 11.34
N ASN A 166 -9.54 -16.76 12.35
CA ASN A 166 -8.50 -17.27 13.25
C ASN A 166 -7.17 -17.64 12.56
N GLY A 167 -6.89 -17.07 11.38
CA GLY A 167 -5.60 -17.16 10.72
C GLY A 167 -4.68 -15.99 11.09
N ASN A 168 -3.40 -16.15 10.79
CA ASN A 168 -2.43 -15.08 10.94
C ASN A 168 -2.48 -14.14 9.73
N ARG A 169 -2.91 -12.89 9.94
CA ARG A 169 -2.99 -11.86 8.89
C ARG A 169 -1.63 -11.56 8.21
N SER A 170 -0.52 -11.78 8.92
CA SER A 170 0.82 -11.56 8.37
C SER A 170 1.34 -12.76 7.56
N ALA A 171 0.66 -13.91 7.60
CA ALA A 171 1.03 -15.10 6.83
C ALA A 171 0.38 -15.13 5.44
N ILE A 172 0.22 -13.97 4.81
CA ILE A 172 -0.24 -13.81 3.44
C ILE A 172 0.92 -13.30 2.59
N SER A 173 1.09 -13.84 1.39
CA SER A 173 2.08 -13.35 0.41
C SER A 173 1.39 -12.43 -0.58
N VAL A 174 1.63 -11.13 -0.46
CA VAL A 174 1.00 -10.09 -1.27
C VAL A 174 1.89 -9.69 -2.44
N TYR A 175 1.32 -9.70 -3.62
CA TYR A 175 1.96 -9.22 -4.86
C TYR A 175 1.04 -8.20 -5.51
N GLY A 176 1.58 -7.05 -5.89
CA GLY A 176 0.81 -6.00 -6.55
C GLY A 176 1.59 -5.31 -7.64
N GLN A 177 0.87 -4.69 -8.56
CA GLN A 177 1.47 -3.81 -9.54
C GLN A 177 0.58 -2.58 -9.74
N GLU A 178 1.21 -1.42 -9.88
CA GLU A 178 0.54 -0.13 -10.06
C GLU A 178 1.36 0.74 -11.02
N ALA A 179 0.69 1.40 -11.95
CA ALA A 179 1.32 2.25 -12.95
C ALA A 179 1.57 3.68 -12.46
N ASN A 180 0.70 4.20 -11.60
CA ASN A 180 0.83 5.55 -11.06
C ASN A 180 1.81 5.58 -9.88
N ALA A 181 2.80 6.50 -9.94
CA ALA A 181 3.86 6.58 -8.95
C ALA A 181 3.35 6.92 -7.54
N ASP A 182 2.38 7.82 -7.43
CA ASP A 182 1.88 8.26 -6.12
C ASP A 182 0.92 7.22 -5.53
N THR A 183 0.10 6.59 -6.37
CA THR A 183 -0.75 5.46 -5.97
C THR A 183 0.07 4.25 -5.53
N TRP A 184 1.18 3.95 -6.22
CA TRP A 184 2.12 2.90 -5.82
C TRP A 184 2.73 3.17 -4.43
N LYS A 185 3.12 4.43 -4.14
CA LYS A 185 3.58 4.83 -2.80
C LYS A 185 2.47 4.69 -1.75
N MET A 186 1.24 5.10 -2.10
CA MET A 186 0.09 4.93 -1.21
C MET A 186 -0.16 3.46 -0.85
N ALA A 187 -0.08 2.55 -1.84
CA ALA A 187 -0.20 1.11 -1.58
C ALA A 187 0.89 0.61 -0.63
N LYS A 188 2.14 0.98 -0.86
CA LYS A 188 3.27 0.61 0.03
C LYS A 188 3.08 1.14 1.44
N MET A 189 2.67 2.39 1.62
CA MET A 189 2.36 2.96 2.93
C MET A 189 1.18 2.24 3.60
N ASN A 190 0.15 1.89 2.84
CA ASN A 190 -1.01 1.17 3.33
C ASN A 190 -0.65 -0.20 3.92
N MET A 191 0.21 -0.94 3.23
CA MET A 191 0.73 -2.23 3.74
C MET A 191 1.65 -2.02 4.94
N ALA A 192 2.56 -1.03 4.87
CA ALA A 192 3.50 -0.72 5.93
C ALA A 192 2.82 -0.41 7.27
N ILE A 193 1.78 0.45 7.26
CA ILE A 193 1.01 0.83 8.45
C ILE A 193 0.37 -0.40 9.13
N ARG A 194 0.07 -1.45 8.38
CA ARG A 194 -0.59 -2.67 8.86
C ARG A 194 0.36 -3.84 9.10
N GLY A 195 1.65 -3.64 8.93
CA GLY A 195 2.64 -4.70 9.06
C GLY A 195 2.45 -5.85 8.05
N ILE A 196 1.81 -5.58 6.90
CA ILE A 196 1.63 -6.56 5.83
C ILE A 196 2.83 -6.49 4.89
N ASP A 197 3.53 -7.62 4.74
CA ASP A 197 4.63 -7.71 3.78
C ASP A 197 4.09 -7.84 2.36
N ALA A 198 4.57 -6.98 1.44
CA ALA A 198 4.05 -6.93 0.08
C ALA A 198 5.16 -6.64 -0.93
N ASP A 199 5.12 -7.32 -2.05
CA ASP A 199 5.97 -7.09 -3.21
C ASP A 199 5.18 -6.34 -4.30
N PHE A 200 5.49 -5.05 -4.44
CA PHE A 200 4.95 -4.19 -5.51
C PHE A 200 5.97 -3.95 -6.62
N GLY A 201 6.99 -4.78 -6.70
CA GLY A 201 8.14 -4.55 -7.57
C GLY A 201 9.04 -3.38 -7.11
N PRO A 202 10.16 -3.18 -7.79
CA PRO A 202 11.14 -2.16 -7.42
C PRO A 202 10.72 -0.72 -7.75
N TYR A 203 9.72 -0.54 -8.61
CA TYR A 203 9.16 0.74 -9.07
C TYR A 203 7.75 0.55 -9.61
N GLN A 204 7.02 1.63 -9.82
CA GLN A 204 5.73 1.63 -10.51
C GLN A 204 5.89 1.24 -11.99
N ALA A 205 4.99 0.47 -12.53
CA ALA A 205 5.03 0.09 -13.95
C ALA A 205 3.65 -0.29 -14.48
N ASP A 206 3.43 0.01 -15.77
CA ASP A 206 2.27 -0.49 -16.51
C ASP A 206 2.37 -2.01 -16.67
N THR A 207 1.34 -2.71 -16.24
CA THR A 207 1.27 -4.17 -16.14
C THR A 207 1.39 -4.87 -17.49
N PHE A 208 0.92 -4.24 -18.56
CA PHE A 208 1.00 -4.85 -19.89
C PHE A 208 2.38 -4.75 -20.48
N THR A 209 2.98 -3.57 -20.43
CA THR A 209 4.27 -3.28 -21.07
C THR A 209 5.46 -3.71 -20.22
N LYS A 210 5.28 -3.83 -18.90
CA LYS A 210 6.34 -4.19 -17.96
C LYS A 210 5.80 -5.01 -16.79
N ASP A 211 5.60 -6.28 -17.01
CA ASP A 211 5.24 -7.22 -15.95
C ASP A 211 6.40 -7.37 -14.95
N LEU A 212 6.16 -6.98 -13.71
CA LEU A 212 7.16 -7.03 -12.62
C LEU A 212 7.16 -8.39 -11.89
N HIS A 213 6.17 -9.23 -12.13
CA HIS A 213 6.02 -10.54 -11.50
C HIS A 213 5.91 -11.71 -12.52
N PRO A 214 6.76 -11.78 -13.55
CA PRO A 214 6.53 -12.63 -14.73
C PRO A 214 6.42 -14.13 -14.45
N THR A 215 6.95 -14.58 -13.33
CA THR A 215 6.93 -16.03 -12.92
C THR A 215 5.88 -16.33 -11.84
N LEU A 216 5.18 -15.31 -11.34
CA LEU A 216 4.20 -15.47 -10.27
C LEU A 216 3.05 -16.38 -10.73
N LYS A 217 2.65 -17.29 -9.86
CA LYS A 217 1.41 -18.05 -9.93
C LYS A 217 0.67 -17.89 -8.62
N ALA A 218 -0.37 -17.04 -8.64
CA ALA A 218 -1.14 -16.65 -7.46
C ALA A 218 -2.28 -17.64 -7.17
N ASP A 219 -2.58 -17.83 -5.90
CA ASP A 219 -3.68 -18.68 -5.47
C ASP A 219 -5.01 -17.90 -5.54
N PHE A 220 -4.94 -16.58 -5.33
CA PHE A 220 -6.05 -15.65 -5.49
C PHE A 220 -5.60 -14.43 -6.27
N ILE A 221 -6.40 -14.01 -7.24
CA ILE A 221 -6.26 -12.73 -7.92
C ILE A 221 -7.53 -11.93 -7.68
N LEU A 222 -7.39 -10.76 -7.06
CA LEU A 222 -8.49 -9.84 -6.78
C LEU A 222 -8.16 -8.52 -7.46
N ALA A 223 -9.00 -8.06 -8.38
CA ALA A 223 -8.70 -6.86 -9.13
C ALA A 223 -9.95 -6.04 -9.47
N ASN A 224 -9.78 -4.74 -9.46
CA ASN A 224 -10.67 -3.76 -10.08
C ASN A 224 -9.85 -2.91 -11.07
N PRO A 225 -9.46 -3.48 -12.23
CA PRO A 225 -8.63 -2.76 -13.20
C PRO A 225 -9.43 -1.66 -13.90
N PRO A 226 -8.77 -0.63 -14.48
CA PRO A 226 -9.46 0.44 -15.17
C PRO A 226 -10.25 -0.10 -16.37
N PHE A 227 -11.57 0.18 -16.37
CA PHE A 227 -12.48 -0.23 -17.44
C PHE A 227 -12.22 0.53 -18.73
N ASN A 228 -12.27 -0.17 -19.86
CA ASN A 228 -12.09 0.41 -21.18
C ASN A 228 -10.77 1.17 -21.35
N TYR A 229 -9.74 0.76 -20.61
CA TYR A 229 -8.41 1.38 -20.65
C TYR A 229 -7.87 1.42 -22.07
N HIS A 230 -7.53 2.62 -22.54
CA HIS A 230 -7.07 2.89 -23.89
C HIS A 230 -6.30 4.24 -23.93
N PRO A 231 -5.17 4.32 -24.67
CA PRO A 231 -4.43 3.23 -25.35
C PRO A 231 -3.66 2.36 -24.35
N TRP A 232 -3.57 1.04 -24.60
CA TRP A 232 -2.86 0.09 -23.75
C TRP A 232 -1.62 -0.54 -24.42
N ASN A 233 -1.12 0.11 -25.49
CA ASN A 233 0.08 -0.29 -26.24
C ASN A 233 0.01 -1.69 -26.86
N GLN A 234 -1.17 -2.13 -27.30
CA GLN A 234 -1.43 -3.45 -27.88
C GLN A 234 -0.45 -3.78 -29.03
N GLU A 235 -0.11 -2.80 -29.86
CA GLU A 235 0.77 -2.97 -31.02
C GLU A 235 2.18 -3.47 -30.65
N LYS A 236 2.64 -3.22 -29.42
CA LYS A 236 3.93 -3.70 -28.90
C LYS A 236 3.86 -5.09 -28.30
N LEU A 237 2.65 -5.64 -28.15
CA LEU A 237 2.36 -6.85 -27.39
C LEU A 237 1.68 -7.94 -28.25
N LEU A 238 1.70 -7.84 -29.57
CA LEU A 238 1.03 -8.78 -30.47
C LEU A 238 1.49 -10.23 -30.32
N SER A 239 2.76 -10.43 -29.96
CA SER A 239 3.37 -11.76 -29.76
C SER A 239 3.56 -12.13 -28.27
N ASP A 240 2.88 -11.45 -27.35
CA ASP A 240 3.01 -11.68 -25.92
C ASP A 240 2.46 -13.08 -25.55
N GLY A 241 3.22 -13.82 -24.75
CA GLY A 241 2.86 -15.19 -24.34
C GLY A 241 1.63 -15.29 -23.44
N ARG A 242 1.12 -14.17 -22.93
CA ARG A 242 -0.11 -14.10 -22.14
C ARG A 242 -1.38 -14.29 -22.99
N TRP A 243 -1.31 -14.00 -24.31
CA TRP A 243 -2.49 -14.02 -25.20
C TRP A 243 -2.83 -15.41 -25.73
N LYS A 244 -3.03 -16.38 -24.82
CA LYS A 244 -3.36 -17.76 -25.19
C LYS A 244 -4.72 -17.92 -25.88
N TYR A 245 -5.63 -16.99 -25.66
CA TYR A 245 -7.00 -17.01 -26.21
C TYR A 245 -7.18 -16.01 -27.36
N GLY A 246 -6.09 -15.59 -27.95
CA GLY A 246 -6.08 -14.60 -29.03
C GLY A 246 -5.67 -13.21 -28.51
N VAL A 247 -5.10 -12.39 -29.40
CA VAL A 247 -4.68 -11.03 -29.08
C VAL A 247 -5.89 -10.17 -28.73
N PRO A 248 -5.94 -9.55 -27.54
CA PRO A 248 -7.03 -8.67 -27.17
C PRO A 248 -7.17 -7.46 -28.12
N PRO A 249 -8.37 -6.88 -28.29
CA PRO A 249 -8.59 -5.76 -29.22
C PRO A 249 -7.82 -4.51 -28.78
N ALA A 250 -7.33 -3.72 -29.75
CA ALA A 250 -6.63 -2.46 -29.51
C ALA A 250 -7.55 -1.40 -28.86
N SER A 251 -8.86 -1.48 -29.08
CA SER A 251 -9.83 -0.49 -28.63
C SER A 251 -9.99 -0.37 -27.10
N ASN A 252 -9.71 -1.44 -26.37
CA ASN A 252 -9.68 -1.44 -24.89
C ASN A 252 -8.97 -2.67 -24.35
N ALA A 253 -8.52 -2.59 -23.08
CA ALA A 253 -7.75 -3.61 -22.41
C ALA A 253 -8.58 -4.65 -21.63
N ASN A 254 -9.91 -4.64 -21.69
CA ASN A 254 -10.73 -5.47 -20.80
C ASN A 254 -10.36 -6.97 -20.89
N TYR A 255 -10.22 -7.50 -22.08
CA TYR A 255 -9.77 -8.90 -22.27
C TYR A 255 -8.28 -9.11 -22.04
N ALA A 256 -7.47 -8.05 -22.14
CA ALA A 256 -6.05 -8.14 -21.79
C ALA A 256 -5.87 -8.34 -20.27
N TRP A 257 -6.65 -7.64 -19.44
CA TRP A 257 -6.69 -7.85 -18.00
C TRP A 257 -7.07 -9.30 -17.65
N ILE A 258 -8.15 -9.81 -18.25
CA ILE A 258 -8.58 -11.19 -18.01
C ILE A 258 -7.49 -12.20 -18.38
N GLN A 259 -6.87 -12.07 -19.57
CA GLN A 259 -5.82 -12.99 -19.99
C GLN A 259 -4.54 -12.87 -19.15
N HIS A 260 -4.17 -11.65 -18.73
CA HIS A 260 -3.06 -11.43 -17.81
C HIS A 260 -3.31 -12.15 -16.46
N MET A 261 -4.51 -12.01 -15.89
CA MET A 261 -4.87 -12.69 -14.65
C MET A 261 -4.85 -14.21 -14.82
N ILE A 262 -5.41 -14.75 -15.89
CA ILE A 262 -5.36 -16.20 -16.17
C ILE A 262 -3.91 -16.69 -16.31
N TYR A 263 -3.05 -15.89 -16.94
CA TYR A 263 -1.62 -16.23 -17.06
C TYR A 263 -0.93 -16.35 -15.70
N HIS A 264 -1.29 -15.49 -14.75
CA HIS A 264 -0.72 -15.47 -13.40
C HIS A 264 -1.45 -16.37 -12.38
N LEU A 265 -2.50 -17.07 -12.80
CA LEU A 265 -3.25 -17.94 -11.91
C LEU A 265 -2.54 -19.27 -11.69
N SER A 266 -2.52 -19.77 -10.45
CA SER A 266 -2.11 -21.14 -10.13
C SER A 266 -3.17 -22.15 -10.62
N PRO A 267 -2.84 -23.46 -10.76
CA PRO A 267 -3.78 -24.45 -11.30
C PRO A 267 -5.13 -24.53 -10.57
N ASN A 268 -5.15 -24.29 -9.25
CA ASN A 268 -6.35 -24.31 -8.41
C ASN A 268 -6.75 -22.92 -7.94
N GLY A 269 -6.16 -21.88 -8.52
CA GLY A 269 -6.38 -20.51 -8.14
C GLY A 269 -7.76 -19.99 -8.54
N LYS A 270 -8.15 -18.89 -7.93
CA LYS A 270 -9.43 -18.23 -8.18
C LYS A 270 -9.22 -16.75 -8.51
N ILE A 271 -10.07 -16.22 -9.38
CA ILE A 271 -10.08 -14.80 -9.75
C ILE A 271 -11.36 -14.15 -9.26
N GLY A 272 -11.26 -13.02 -8.61
CA GLY A 272 -12.34 -12.08 -8.33
C GLY A 272 -12.10 -10.79 -9.09
N LEU A 273 -13.00 -10.45 -9.99
CA LEU A 273 -12.94 -9.28 -10.84
C LEU A 273 -14.18 -8.41 -10.63
N VAL A 274 -13.98 -7.10 -10.49
CA VAL A 274 -15.04 -6.10 -10.45
C VAL A 274 -15.35 -5.62 -11.86
#